data_6c2c7bdbb1958562879b2662ee62b838
#
_entry.id   6c2c7bdbb1958562879b2662ee62b838
#
_cell.length_a   1.000
_cell.length_b   1.000
_cell.length_c   1.000
_cell.angle_alpha   90.00
_cell.angle_beta   90.00
_cell.angle_gamma   90.00
#
_symmetry.space_group_name_H-M   'P 1'
#
loop_
_entity.id
_entity.type
_entity.pdbx_description
1 polymer ?
#
loop_
_entity_poly.entity_id
_entity_poly.type
_entity_poly.pdbx_seq_one_letter_code
_entity_poly.pdbx_strand_id
1 'polypeptide(L)'
;MKEVLVEGPYFEDFTVGEFLPEPPSITITEGYATTHQMLFGDRSRLPLDHHLAAEITASEQALAHPIMAMGVGIGQTTYATQNVMGNLFYRGLVLKKPVFIGDSLSTKTKIVALRQNKAKEGRPATGMVGLEITTTNQKGEEIMHFWRCPMVPCRDQKAETGHADDLAIMPAEISLDDLTAAAPNHWD
;
A
#
# COMPACT_ATOMS: atom_id res chain seq x y z
N MET A 1 30.22 -23.35 1.72
CA MET A 1 29.40 -22.13 1.54
C MET A 1 28.35 -22.14 2.65
N LYS A 2 28.19 -21.06 3.38
CA LYS A 2 27.15 -20.94 4.41
C LYS A 2 25.83 -20.70 3.65
N GLU A 3 24.89 -21.61 3.77
CA GLU A 3 23.57 -21.45 3.16
C GLU A 3 22.86 -20.30 3.87
N VAL A 4 22.46 -19.28 3.13
CA VAL A 4 21.68 -18.15 3.66
C VAL A 4 20.23 -18.41 3.26
N LEU A 5 19.42 -18.85 4.21
CA LEU A 5 18.00 -19.00 4.03
C LEU A 5 17.37 -17.60 4.06
N VAL A 6 16.78 -17.14 2.96
CA VAL A 6 16.02 -15.90 2.90
C VAL A 6 14.54 -16.27 3.00
N GLU A 7 13.99 -16.11 4.20
CA GLU A 7 12.57 -16.33 4.45
C GLU A 7 11.88 -14.98 4.66
N GLY A 8 10.64 -14.86 4.19
CA GLY A 8 9.79 -13.73 4.53
C GLY A 8 9.26 -13.84 5.98
N PRO A 9 8.64 -12.77 6.51
CA PRO A 9 8.13 -12.78 7.87
C PRO A 9 6.98 -13.78 8.02
N TYR A 10 6.97 -14.47 9.16
CA TYR A 10 5.87 -15.25 9.67
C TYR A 10 5.07 -14.42 10.69
N PHE A 11 3.92 -14.91 11.11
CA PHE A 11 3.04 -14.15 12.00
C PHE A 11 3.70 -13.75 13.33
N GLU A 12 4.57 -14.60 13.87
CA GLU A 12 5.32 -14.37 15.11
C GLU A 12 6.42 -13.30 14.99
N ASP A 13 6.81 -12.94 13.77
CA ASP A 13 7.87 -11.97 13.51
C ASP A 13 7.35 -10.51 13.53
N PHE A 14 6.03 -10.31 13.68
CA PHE A 14 5.42 -8.98 13.75
C PHE A 14 5.20 -8.53 15.19
N THR A 15 5.44 -7.25 15.44
CA THR A 15 5.21 -6.59 16.74
C THR A 15 4.35 -5.33 16.55
N VAL A 16 3.26 -5.22 17.30
CA VAL A 16 2.39 -4.03 17.23
C VAL A 16 3.15 -2.77 17.61
N GLY A 17 3.00 -1.73 16.84
CA GLY A 17 3.66 -0.43 16.99
C GLY A 17 4.96 -0.28 16.23
N GLU A 18 5.56 -1.35 15.76
CA GLU A 18 6.80 -1.30 14.97
C GLU A 18 6.55 -0.91 13.51
N PHE A 19 7.55 -0.27 12.92
CA PHE A 19 7.63 -0.02 11.49
C PHE A 19 8.43 -1.14 10.81
N LEU A 20 7.93 -1.59 9.67
CA LEU A 20 8.68 -2.51 8.82
C LEU A 20 9.85 -1.79 8.13
N PRO A 21 10.87 -2.54 7.67
CA PRO A 21 11.96 -1.96 6.87
C PRO A 21 11.43 -1.16 5.68
N GLU A 22 11.88 0.08 5.56
CA GLU A 22 11.47 0.96 4.46
C GLU A 22 12.13 0.49 3.16
N PRO A 23 11.34 0.27 2.09
CA PRO A 23 11.91 0.01 0.77
C PRO A 23 12.53 1.28 0.19
N PRO A 24 13.39 1.17 -0.84
CA PRO A 24 13.86 2.32 -1.57
C PRO A 24 12.72 3.15 -2.14
N SER A 25 12.87 4.48 -2.16
CA SER A 25 11.94 5.35 -2.89
C SER A 25 12.02 5.07 -4.39
N ILE A 26 10.88 5.27 -5.08
CA ILE A 26 10.76 5.02 -6.52
C ILE A 26 10.31 6.30 -7.21
N THR A 27 11.11 6.77 -8.17
CA THR A 27 10.71 7.90 -9.01
C THR A 27 9.80 7.41 -10.14
N ILE A 28 8.65 8.03 -10.27
CA ILE A 28 7.69 7.77 -11.34
C ILE A 28 8.22 8.43 -12.62
N THR A 29 8.69 7.62 -13.54
CA THR A 29 9.29 8.08 -14.79
C THR A 29 8.33 7.94 -15.98
N GLU A 30 8.62 8.62 -17.08
CA GLU A 30 7.95 8.43 -18.36
C GLU A 30 7.98 6.96 -18.83
N GLY A 31 9.07 6.24 -18.55
CA GLY A 31 9.19 4.82 -18.84
C GLY A 31 8.16 3.98 -18.09
N TYR A 32 7.91 4.28 -16.83
CA TYR A 32 6.83 3.65 -16.05
C TYR A 32 5.46 3.93 -16.66
N ALA A 33 5.17 5.19 -16.97
CA ALA A 33 3.89 5.58 -17.56
C ALA A 33 3.65 4.89 -18.89
N THR A 34 4.61 4.92 -19.81
CA THR A 34 4.52 4.27 -21.11
C THR A 34 4.31 2.75 -20.98
N THR A 35 5.07 2.10 -20.10
CA THR A 35 4.94 0.66 -19.87
C THR A 35 3.56 0.31 -19.31
N HIS A 36 3.08 1.09 -18.33
CA HIS A 36 1.74 0.91 -17.77
C HIS A 36 0.65 1.04 -18.85
N GLN A 37 0.71 2.08 -19.67
CA GLN A 37 -0.26 2.31 -20.75
C GLN A 37 -0.29 1.14 -21.75
N MET A 38 0.88 0.63 -22.13
CA MET A 38 0.98 -0.48 -23.08
C MET A 38 0.47 -1.81 -22.50
N LEU A 39 0.79 -2.11 -21.23
CA LEU A 39 0.42 -3.37 -20.60
C LEU A 39 -1.05 -3.43 -20.22
N PHE A 40 -1.62 -2.33 -19.76
CA PHE A 40 -2.99 -2.29 -19.23
C PHE A 40 -4.02 -1.70 -20.18
N GLY A 41 -3.60 -1.17 -21.33
CA GLY A 41 -4.50 -0.55 -22.31
C GLY A 41 -5.27 0.61 -21.69
N ASP A 42 -4.58 1.47 -20.95
CA ASP A 42 -5.16 2.58 -20.20
C ASP A 42 -6.03 3.47 -21.08
N ARG A 43 -7.18 3.92 -20.53
CA ARG A 43 -8.15 4.80 -21.18
C ARG A 43 -8.47 6.05 -20.38
N SER A 44 -7.75 6.30 -19.29
CA SER A 44 -7.93 7.49 -18.47
C SER A 44 -7.42 8.72 -19.23
N ARG A 45 -8.30 9.69 -19.47
CA ARG A 45 -8.00 10.82 -20.36
C ARG A 45 -6.82 11.67 -19.87
N LEU A 46 -6.78 12.02 -18.60
CA LEU A 46 -5.75 12.92 -18.04
C LEU A 46 -4.32 12.36 -18.13
N PRO A 47 -4.05 11.08 -17.78
CA PRO A 47 -2.71 10.51 -17.99
C PRO A 47 -2.31 10.31 -19.43
N LEU A 48 -3.28 10.25 -20.37
CA LEU A 48 -3.01 10.03 -21.80
C LEU A 48 -2.83 11.33 -22.58
N ASP A 49 -3.58 12.38 -22.21
CA ASP A 49 -3.59 13.67 -22.90
C ASP A 49 -2.92 14.72 -22.01
N HIS A 50 -1.61 14.92 -22.23
CA HIS A 50 -0.81 15.84 -21.46
C HIS A 50 -1.23 17.30 -21.64
N HIS A 51 -1.80 17.68 -22.79
CA HIS A 51 -2.32 19.03 -22.99
C HIS A 51 -3.56 19.27 -22.16
N LEU A 52 -4.51 18.35 -22.19
CA LEU A 52 -5.71 18.42 -21.35
C LEU A 52 -5.34 18.39 -19.86
N ALA A 53 -4.39 17.54 -19.48
CA ALA A 53 -3.93 17.48 -18.10
C ALA A 53 -3.33 18.82 -17.63
N ALA A 54 -2.51 19.46 -18.45
CA ALA A 54 -1.91 20.76 -18.15
C ALA A 54 -2.96 21.88 -17.98
N GLU A 55 -3.98 21.89 -18.84
CA GLU A 55 -5.10 22.83 -18.75
C GLU A 55 -5.87 22.68 -17.42
N ILE A 56 -6.18 21.43 -17.03
CA ILE A 56 -6.96 21.13 -15.83
C ILE A 56 -6.14 21.30 -14.55
N THR A 57 -4.91 20.80 -14.53
CA THR A 57 -4.09 20.76 -13.31
C THR A 57 -3.26 22.02 -13.10
N ALA A 58 -3.19 22.92 -14.08
CA ALA A 58 -2.29 24.07 -14.13
C ALA A 58 -0.81 23.66 -13.89
N SER A 59 -0.42 22.46 -14.32
CA SER A 59 0.93 21.91 -14.18
C SER A 59 1.49 21.55 -15.56
N GLU A 60 2.75 21.91 -15.79
CA GLU A 60 3.47 21.47 -17.00
C GLU A 60 3.93 20.00 -16.90
N GLN A 61 3.90 19.41 -15.69
CA GLN A 61 4.27 18.01 -15.50
C GLN A 61 3.11 17.10 -15.90
N ALA A 62 3.43 16.03 -16.62
CA ALA A 62 2.44 15.02 -16.98
C ALA A 62 1.90 14.32 -15.75
N LEU A 63 0.59 14.08 -15.71
CA LEU A 63 -0.06 13.37 -14.62
C LEU A 63 0.22 11.87 -14.72
N ALA A 64 0.65 11.27 -13.62
CA ALA A 64 0.80 9.83 -13.52
C ALA A 64 -0.56 9.15 -13.41
N HIS A 65 -0.70 7.96 -14.01
CA HIS A 65 -1.93 7.20 -13.87
C HIS A 65 -2.17 6.81 -12.40
N PRO A 66 -3.37 7.09 -11.83
CA PRO A 66 -3.65 6.84 -10.41
C PRO A 66 -3.37 5.40 -9.97
N ILE A 67 -3.80 4.42 -10.77
CA ILE A 67 -3.62 3.00 -10.46
C ILE A 67 -2.13 2.62 -10.48
N MET A 68 -1.32 3.21 -11.37
CA MET A 68 0.12 2.99 -11.37
C MET A 68 0.77 3.53 -10.09
N ALA A 69 0.43 4.74 -9.67
CA ALA A 69 0.92 5.33 -8.42
C ALA A 69 0.51 4.48 -7.19
N MET A 70 -0.76 4.04 -7.14
CA MET A 70 -1.25 3.12 -6.10
C MET A 70 -0.49 1.79 -6.14
N GLY A 71 -0.24 1.24 -7.33
CA GLY A 71 0.51 0.00 -7.51
C GLY A 71 1.93 0.10 -6.97
N VAL A 72 2.61 1.23 -7.16
CA VAL A 72 3.94 1.49 -6.59
C VAL A 72 3.89 1.50 -5.07
N GLY A 73 2.98 2.26 -4.46
CA GLY A 73 2.84 2.33 -3.01
C GLY A 73 2.49 0.98 -2.38
N ILE A 74 1.57 0.21 -2.99
CA ILE A 74 1.25 -1.15 -2.54
C ILE A 74 2.46 -2.07 -2.70
N GLY A 75 3.18 -1.99 -3.81
CA GLY A 75 4.38 -2.78 -4.08
C GLY A 75 5.48 -2.56 -3.04
N GLN A 76 5.63 -1.34 -2.56
CA GLN A 76 6.56 -1.00 -1.48
C GLN A 76 6.20 -1.63 -0.12
N THR A 77 5.02 -2.23 0.04
CA THR A 77 4.63 -2.97 1.25
C THR A 77 4.90 -4.48 1.16
N THR A 78 5.56 -4.95 0.11
CA THR A 78 5.73 -6.38 -0.20
C THR A 78 6.47 -7.15 0.89
N TYR A 79 7.39 -6.51 1.64
CA TYR A 79 8.09 -7.17 2.75
C TYR A 79 7.11 -7.85 3.72
N ALA A 80 6.05 -7.18 4.12
CA ALA A 80 5.03 -7.71 5.02
C ALA A 80 4.26 -8.92 4.46
N THR A 81 4.35 -9.15 3.16
CA THR A 81 3.48 -10.09 2.44
C THR A 81 4.23 -11.15 1.64
N GLN A 82 5.53 -11.34 1.91
CA GLN A 82 6.32 -12.38 1.24
C GLN A 82 5.75 -13.79 1.46
N ASN A 83 5.25 -14.07 2.68
CA ASN A 83 4.59 -15.33 3.03
C ASN A 83 3.06 -15.23 3.07
N VAL A 84 2.45 -14.20 2.47
CA VAL A 84 1.01 -13.99 2.54
C VAL A 84 0.22 -15.17 1.94
N MET A 85 -0.77 -15.63 2.67
CA MET A 85 -1.76 -16.60 2.17
C MET A 85 -2.90 -15.92 1.43
N GLY A 86 -3.20 -14.67 1.76
CA GLY A 86 -4.19 -13.83 1.12
C GLY A 86 -4.33 -12.47 1.78
N ASN A 87 -4.71 -11.47 1.01
CA ASN A 87 -5.11 -10.16 1.54
C ASN A 87 -6.61 -10.19 1.83
N LEU A 88 -7.00 -9.97 3.07
CA LEU A 88 -8.40 -10.06 3.49
C LEU A 88 -9.18 -8.81 3.10
N PHE A 89 -8.58 -7.65 3.26
CA PHE A 89 -9.17 -6.37 2.88
C PHE A 89 -8.13 -5.26 2.71
N TYR A 90 -8.55 -4.24 1.98
CA TYR A 90 -7.97 -2.90 1.96
C TYR A 90 -9.04 -1.92 2.42
N ARG A 91 -8.65 -0.89 3.18
CA ARG A 91 -9.52 0.18 3.66
C ARG A 91 -8.84 1.52 3.44
N GLY A 92 -9.59 2.51 3.02
CA GLY A 92 -9.06 3.85 2.80
C GLY A 92 -8.10 3.99 1.61
N LEU A 93 -8.06 3.03 0.69
CA LEU A 93 -7.12 3.05 -0.44
C LEU A 93 -7.59 4.04 -1.52
N VAL A 94 -7.20 5.28 -1.37
CA VAL A 94 -7.43 6.36 -2.33
C VAL A 94 -6.17 7.22 -2.47
N LEU A 95 -6.00 7.89 -3.61
CA LEU A 95 -5.04 8.97 -3.74
C LEU A 95 -5.62 10.25 -3.12
N LYS A 96 -4.92 10.82 -2.16
CA LYS A 96 -5.28 12.11 -1.54
C LYS A 96 -4.74 13.29 -2.32
N LYS A 97 -3.70 13.07 -3.12
CA LYS A 97 -3.10 14.08 -4.01
C LYS A 97 -2.72 13.45 -5.33
N PRO A 98 -2.73 14.23 -6.43
CA PRO A 98 -2.22 13.78 -7.71
C PRO A 98 -0.73 13.46 -7.61
N VAL A 99 -0.29 12.52 -8.43
CA VAL A 99 1.12 12.18 -8.63
C VAL A 99 1.50 12.59 -10.04
N PHE A 100 2.61 13.26 -10.19
CA PHE A 100 3.14 13.69 -11.48
C PHE A 100 4.37 12.89 -11.87
N ILE A 101 4.65 12.84 -13.16
CA ILE A 101 5.89 12.26 -13.68
C ILE A 101 7.07 13.08 -13.10
N GLY A 102 8.04 12.39 -12.51
CA GLY A 102 9.13 12.99 -11.76
C GLY A 102 8.99 12.92 -10.24
N ASP A 103 7.79 12.65 -9.72
CA ASP A 103 7.61 12.44 -8.30
C ASP A 103 8.29 11.14 -7.83
N SER A 104 8.89 11.19 -6.64
CA SER A 104 9.51 10.04 -5.99
C SER A 104 8.67 9.64 -4.79
N LEU A 105 8.15 8.42 -4.81
CA LEU A 105 7.27 7.89 -3.79
C LEU A 105 8.04 7.05 -2.77
N SER A 106 7.78 7.30 -1.48
CA SER A 106 8.29 6.53 -0.33
C SER A 106 7.13 6.05 0.51
N THR A 107 7.16 4.78 0.93
CA THR A 107 6.08 4.18 1.70
C THR A 107 6.59 3.65 3.03
N LYS A 108 5.90 4.02 4.11
CA LYS A 108 6.09 3.50 5.47
C LYS A 108 4.96 2.56 5.81
N THR A 109 5.30 1.44 6.43
CA THR A 109 4.32 0.45 6.88
C THR A 109 4.49 0.22 8.38
N LYS A 110 3.42 0.46 9.14
CA LYS A 110 3.35 0.26 10.59
C LYS A 110 2.42 -0.90 10.92
N ILE A 111 2.81 -1.74 11.87
CA ILE A 111 1.97 -2.81 12.40
C ILE A 111 1.05 -2.21 13.45
N VAL A 112 -0.26 -2.28 13.25
CA VAL A 112 -1.25 -1.66 14.14
C VAL A 112 -2.10 -2.65 14.91
N ALA A 113 -2.20 -3.89 14.44
CA ALA A 113 -2.94 -4.95 15.12
C ALA A 113 -2.46 -6.34 14.72
N LEU A 114 -2.48 -7.27 15.65
CA LEU A 114 -2.19 -8.69 15.44
C LEU A 114 -3.32 -9.53 16.02
N ARG A 115 -3.90 -10.41 15.19
CA ARG A 115 -4.95 -11.30 15.63
C ARG A 115 -4.75 -12.70 15.09
N GLN A 116 -4.52 -13.66 15.96
CA GLN A 116 -4.40 -15.05 15.58
C GLN A 116 -5.76 -15.61 15.14
N ASN A 117 -5.80 -16.36 14.07
CA ASN A 117 -6.99 -17.05 13.62
C ASN A 117 -7.31 -18.24 14.53
N LYS A 118 -8.59 -18.55 14.69
CA LYS A 118 -9.01 -19.74 15.43
C LYS A 118 -8.43 -20.99 14.78
N ALA A 119 -7.89 -21.88 15.59
CA ALA A 119 -7.41 -23.17 15.13
C ALA A 119 -8.52 -23.95 14.39
N LYS A 120 -8.14 -24.58 13.29
CA LYS A 120 -9.02 -25.46 12.52
C LYS A 120 -8.28 -26.78 12.27
N GLU A 121 -8.97 -27.89 12.50
CA GLU A 121 -8.42 -29.21 12.25
C GLU A 121 -7.92 -29.35 10.83
N GLY A 122 -6.71 -29.90 10.66
CA GLY A 122 -6.08 -30.11 9.36
C GLY A 122 -5.57 -28.85 8.66
N ARG A 123 -5.55 -27.68 9.33
CA ARG A 123 -5.01 -26.44 8.78
C ARG A 123 -3.87 -25.87 9.66
N PRO A 124 -2.81 -25.33 9.04
CA PRO A 124 -1.73 -24.68 9.79
C PRO A 124 -2.26 -23.43 10.52
N ALA A 125 -1.61 -23.08 11.62
CA ALA A 125 -1.89 -21.84 12.34
C ALA A 125 -1.57 -20.62 11.47
N THR A 126 -2.42 -19.61 11.55
CA THR A 126 -2.27 -18.36 10.80
C THR A 126 -2.71 -17.18 11.66
N GLY A 127 -2.29 -15.99 11.29
CA GLY A 127 -2.76 -14.76 11.91
C GLY A 127 -3.08 -13.66 10.90
N MET A 128 -3.84 -12.69 11.32
CA MET A 128 -4.17 -11.46 10.60
C MET A 128 -3.25 -10.35 11.09
N VAL A 129 -2.59 -9.67 10.18
CA VAL A 129 -1.69 -8.56 10.47
C VAL A 129 -2.33 -7.28 9.98
N GLY A 130 -2.76 -6.42 10.90
CA GLY A 130 -3.25 -5.08 10.60
C GLY A 130 -2.08 -4.17 10.28
N LEU A 131 -2.05 -3.63 9.06
CA LEU A 131 -1.01 -2.73 8.57
C LEU A 131 -1.62 -1.37 8.27
N GLU A 132 -0.99 -0.32 8.80
CA GLU A 132 -1.21 1.08 8.44
C GLU A 132 -0.11 1.52 7.49
N ILE A 133 -0.48 2.08 6.34
CA ILE A 133 0.44 2.41 5.26
C ILE A 133 0.30 3.88 4.91
N THR A 134 1.42 4.58 4.88
CA THR A 134 1.50 5.98 4.44
C THR A 134 2.52 6.10 3.32
N THR A 135 2.09 6.62 2.17
CA THR A 135 2.97 6.94 1.03
C THR A 135 3.08 8.44 0.89
N THR A 136 4.30 8.94 0.83
CA THR A 136 4.62 10.36 0.61
C THR A 136 5.43 10.56 -0.65
N ASN A 137 5.39 11.78 -1.21
CA ASN A 137 6.31 12.17 -2.27
C ASN A 137 7.60 12.81 -1.70
N GLN A 138 8.51 13.25 -2.57
CA GLN A 138 9.78 13.89 -2.20
C GLN A 138 9.64 15.22 -1.46
N LYS A 139 8.45 15.82 -1.45
CA LYS A 139 8.13 17.05 -0.70
C LYS A 139 7.55 16.75 0.68
N GLY A 140 7.39 15.46 1.03
CA GLY A 140 6.74 15.03 2.27
C GLY A 140 5.21 15.14 2.23
N GLU A 141 4.62 15.36 1.07
CA GLU A 141 3.17 15.39 0.91
C GLU A 141 2.59 13.99 0.95
N GLU A 142 1.53 13.80 1.74
CA GLU A 142 0.83 12.52 1.84
C GLU A 142 0.03 12.25 0.57
N ILE A 143 0.45 11.24 -0.17
CA ILE A 143 -0.19 10.78 -1.41
C ILE A 143 -1.28 9.77 -1.12
N MET A 144 -0.99 8.82 -0.23
CA MET A 144 -1.94 7.78 0.21
C MET A 144 -1.78 7.52 1.71
N HIS A 145 -2.90 7.25 2.37
CA HIS A 145 -2.93 6.69 3.71
C HIS A 145 -4.04 5.65 3.74
N PHE A 146 -3.68 4.40 3.95
CA PHE A 146 -4.63 3.30 3.89
C PHE A 146 -4.23 2.17 4.83
N TRP A 147 -5.15 1.24 5.00
CA TRP A 147 -4.93 0.03 5.79
C TRP A 147 -5.11 -1.21 4.92
N ARG A 148 -4.33 -2.24 5.22
CA ARG A 148 -4.53 -3.58 4.65
C ARG A 148 -4.37 -4.64 5.74
N CYS A 149 -4.99 -5.78 5.52
CA CYS A 149 -4.92 -6.89 6.43
C CYS A 149 -4.55 -8.17 5.68
N PRO A 150 -3.27 -8.52 5.58
CA PRO A 150 -2.85 -9.82 5.11
C PRO A 150 -3.08 -10.91 6.16
N MET A 151 -3.37 -12.12 5.69
CA MET A 151 -3.32 -13.35 6.47
C MET A 151 -1.96 -14.01 6.23
N VAL A 152 -1.20 -14.21 7.31
CA VAL A 152 0.16 -14.74 7.27
C VAL A 152 0.22 -16.06 8.06
N PRO A 153 0.95 -17.08 7.59
CA PRO A 153 1.11 -18.32 8.33
C PRO A 153 1.98 -18.10 9.58
N CYS A 154 1.73 -18.90 10.61
CA CYS A 154 2.67 -19.03 11.71
C CYS A 154 3.82 -19.93 11.29
N ARG A 155 5.01 -19.70 11.85
CA ARG A 155 6.20 -20.54 11.66
C ARG A 155 5.96 -21.92 12.29
N ASP A 156 5.43 -21.93 13.52
CA ASP A 156 4.93 -23.15 14.15
C ASP A 156 3.46 -23.36 13.75
N GLN A 157 3.20 -24.48 13.09
CA GLN A 157 1.85 -24.85 12.64
C GLN A 157 0.84 -25.04 13.79
N LYS A 158 1.32 -25.17 15.02
CA LYS A 158 0.52 -25.29 16.25
C LYS A 158 0.65 -24.08 17.17
N ALA A 159 1.17 -22.96 16.65
CA ALA A 159 1.41 -21.78 17.45
C ALA A 159 0.12 -21.30 18.14
N GLU A 160 0.29 -20.92 19.41
CA GLU A 160 -0.69 -20.18 20.22
C GLU A 160 -0.03 -18.89 20.70
N THR A 161 -0.12 -17.83 19.91
CA THR A 161 0.60 -16.57 20.16
C THR A 161 -0.10 -15.67 21.17
N GLY A 162 -1.41 -15.90 21.42
CA GLY A 162 -2.21 -15.07 22.31
C GLY A 162 -2.67 -13.74 21.71
N HIS A 163 -2.26 -13.40 20.50
CA HIS A 163 -2.68 -12.16 19.84
C HIS A 163 -4.18 -12.18 19.50
N ALA A 164 -4.92 -11.19 20.01
CA ALA A 164 -6.38 -11.08 19.88
C ALA A 164 -6.85 -9.64 19.67
N ASP A 165 -6.00 -8.78 19.09
CA ASP A 165 -6.30 -7.36 18.89
C ASP A 165 -7.57 -7.13 18.11
N ASP A 166 -8.23 -6.01 18.42
CA ASP A 166 -9.40 -5.58 17.66
C ASP A 166 -8.98 -4.92 16.34
N LEU A 167 -9.39 -5.52 15.24
CA LEU A 167 -9.12 -4.99 13.90
C LEU A 167 -9.96 -3.75 13.56
N ALA A 168 -10.91 -3.36 14.43
CA ALA A 168 -11.68 -2.13 14.27
C ALA A 168 -10.83 -0.85 14.43
N ILE A 169 -9.60 -0.96 14.94
CA ILE A 169 -8.61 0.14 14.90
C ILE A 169 -8.35 0.65 13.47
N MET A 170 -8.54 -0.21 12.46
CA MET A 170 -8.49 0.18 11.07
C MET A 170 -9.88 0.67 10.64
N PRO A 171 -10.05 1.96 10.24
CA PRO A 171 -11.35 2.51 9.85
C PRO A 171 -12.01 1.69 8.73
N ALA A 172 -13.29 1.41 8.85
CA ALA A 172 -14.01 0.64 7.84
C ALA A 172 -14.28 1.46 6.57
N GLU A 173 -14.43 2.77 6.73
CA GLU A 173 -14.85 3.70 5.67
C GLU A 173 -14.01 4.97 5.73
N ILE A 174 -13.88 5.64 4.58
CA ILE A 174 -13.39 7.01 4.48
C ILE A 174 -14.62 7.91 4.49
N SER A 175 -14.60 8.99 5.27
CA SER A 175 -15.70 9.94 5.28
C SER A 175 -15.72 10.77 3.97
N LEU A 176 -16.90 11.26 3.60
CA LEU A 176 -17.02 12.17 2.46
C LEU A 176 -16.23 13.48 2.71
N ASP A 177 -16.17 13.92 3.96
CA ASP A 177 -15.43 15.13 4.35
C ASP A 177 -13.92 14.94 4.13
N ASP A 178 -13.37 13.77 4.48
CA ASP A 178 -11.95 13.41 4.22
C ASP A 178 -11.65 13.39 2.72
N LEU A 179 -12.54 12.82 1.92
CA LEU A 179 -12.39 12.79 0.45
C LEU A 179 -12.47 14.19 -0.15
N THR A 180 -13.41 15.01 0.32
CA THR A 180 -13.58 16.39 -0.15
C THR A 180 -12.39 17.26 0.24
N ALA A 181 -11.86 17.11 1.46
CA ALA A 181 -10.67 17.82 1.92
C ALA A 181 -9.39 17.43 1.14
N ALA A 182 -9.35 16.22 0.62
CA ALA A 182 -8.22 15.73 -0.18
C ALA A 182 -8.30 16.15 -1.66
N ALA A 183 -9.49 16.51 -2.15
CA ALA A 183 -9.68 16.87 -3.55
C ALA A 183 -8.89 18.14 -3.93
N PRO A 184 -8.22 18.18 -5.08
CA PRO A 184 -7.56 19.39 -5.58
C PRO A 184 -8.62 20.45 -5.88
N ASN A 185 -8.60 21.55 -5.16
CA ASN A 185 -9.58 22.65 -5.29
C ASN A 185 -9.23 23.69 -6.36
N HIS A 186 -8.12 23.51 -7.06
CA HIS A 186 -7.62 24.38 -8.14
C HIS A 186 -7.70 23.71 -9.54
N TRP A 187 -8.31 22.54 -9.61
CA TRP A 187 -8.57 21.87 -10.89
C TRP A 187 -9.92 22.35 -11.44
N ASP A 188 -9.94 22.74 -12.70
CA ASP A 188 -11.14 23.15 -13.45
C ASP A 188 -11.72 22.02 -14.33
#